data_531c801ef05a23866f378b5204c34518
#
_entry.id   531c801ef05a23866f378b5204c34518
#
_cell.length_a   1.000
_cell.length_b   1.000
_cell.length_c   1.000
_cell.angle_alpha   90.00
_cell.angle_beta   90.00
_cell.angle_gamma   90.00
#
_symmetry.space_group_name_H-M   'P 1'
#
loop_
_entity.id
_entity.type
_entity.pdbx_description
1 polymer ?
#
loop_
_entity_poly.entity_id
_entity_poly.type
_entity_poly.pdbx_seq_one_letter_code
_entity_poly.pdbx_strand_id
1 'polypeptide(L)'
;MLAGLVFTGHALAADAVRYTAPGKASADLDMASLPRVEVTAGAHGDAPSAWQGVNLIDVLRAQGAPVGKALRGKALAEFVRITAADGYQVIFSLGELDPDFGGRKVVLVDRHEGKPLDAKDGPYRVVVPDDSRPARWIRNVTAIELVEASTAEHAKP
;
A
#
# COMPACT_ATOMS: atom_id res chain seq x y z
N MET A 1 -0.07 41.72 33.66
CA MET A 1 -0.88 40.91 32.74
C MET A 1 0.08 40.23 31.77
N LEU A 2 0.42 38.98 32.01
CA LEU A 2 1.24 38.15 31.07
C LEU A 2 0.29 37.31 30.21
N ALA A 3 0.24 37.59 28.90
CA ALA A 3 -0.47 36.77 27.95
C ALA A 3 0.39 35.54 27.60
N GLY A 4 -0.04 34.37 28.07
CA GLY A 4 0.58 33.11 27.70
C GLY A 4 0.21 32.72 26.27
N LEU A 5 1.23 32.64 25.39
CA LEU A 5 1.11 32.13 24.04
C LEU A 5 1.03 30.60 24.12
N VAL A 6 -0.14 30.02 23.91
CA VAL A 6 -0.31 28.59 23.79
C VAL A 6 0.14 28.20 22.36
N PHE A 7 1.34 27.63 22.23
CA PHE A 7 1.75 26.91 21.02
C PHE A 7 1.02 25.58 20.97
N THR A 8 -0.05 25.50 20.19
CA THR A 8 -0.60 24.21 19.77
C THR A 8 0.36 23.61 18.74
N GLY A 9 1.31 22.81 19.24
CA GLY A 9 2.13 21.99 18.37
C GLY A 9 1.23 20.99 17.64
N HIS A 10 1.06 21.17 16.33
CA HIS A 10 0.58 20.11 15.46
C HIS A 10 1.66 19.04 15.46
N ALA A 11 1.44 17.94 16.17
CA ALA A 11 2.20 16.74 15.98
C ALA A 11 1.98 16.33 14.50
N LEU A 12 3.02 16.44 13.69
CA LEU A 12 3.06 15.85 12.36
C LEU A 12 2.82 14.35 12.57
N ALA A 13 1.75 13.83 11.99
CA ALA A 13 1.48 12.41 11.98
C ALA A 13 2.60 11.71 11.20
N ALA A 14 3.62 11.24 11.91
CA ALA A 14 4.77 10.53 11.34
C ALA A 14 4.38 9.15 10.77
N ASP A 15 3.12 8.75 10.91
CA ASP A 15 2.62 7.39 10.64
C ASP A 15 1.65 7.32 9.46
N ALA A 16 1.43 8.41 8.73
CA ALA A 16 0.52 8.41 7.59
C ALA A 16 1.21 7.88 6.33
N VAL A 17 0.54 6.95 5.63
CA VAL A 17 0.96 6.50 4.30
C VAL A 17 0.38 7.48 3.27
N ARG A 18 1.23 8.08 2.46
CA ARG A 18 0.83 9.02 1.42
C ARG A 18 0.40 8.27 0.15
N TYR A 19 -0.76 8.64 -0.37
CA TYR A 19 -1.23 8.16 -1.67
C TYR A 19 -1.09 9.23 -2.75
N THR A 20 -0.66 8.82 -3.94
CA THR A 20 -0.64 9.65 -5.14
C THR A 20 -1.20 8.90 -6.33
N ALA A 21 -1.85 9.61 -7.25
CA ALA A 21 -2.33 9.09 -8.52
C ALA A 21 -2.30 10.17 -9.59
N PRO A 22 -2.22 9.82 -10.88
CA PRO A 22 -2.23 10.77 -11.97
C PRO A 22 -3.44 11.70 -11.90
N GLY A 23 -3.20 13.01 -12.04
CA GLY A 23 -4.26 14.02 -12.04
C GLY A 23 -4.97 14.26 -10.71
N LYS A 24 -4.50 13.65 -9.62
CA LYS A 24 -5.08 13.84 -8.28
C LYS A 24 -4.08 14.48 -7.32
N ALA A 25 -4.59 15.26 -6.37
CA ALA A 25 -3.78 15.74 -5.26
C ALA A 25 -3.35 14.56 -4.36
N SER A 26 -2.13 14.63 -3.82
CA SER A 26 -1.67 13.68 -2.79
C SER A 26 -2.57 13.74 -1.57
N ALA A 27 -2.84 12.60 -0.97
CA ALA A 27 -3.63 12.47 0.26
C ALA A 27 -2.99 11.47 1.21
N ASP A 28 -3.21 11.65 2.50
CA ASP A 28 -2.89 10.64 3.49
C ASP A 28 -4.00 9.59 3.51
N LEU A 29 -3.63 8.31 3.59
CA LEU A 29 -4.59 7.21 3.58
C LEU A 29 -5.27 7.06 4.94
N ASP A 30 -6.61 6.97 4.93
CA ASP A 30 -7.41 6.56 6.08
C ASP A 30 -7.58 5.04 6.08
N MET A 31 -6.64 4.35 6.73
CA MET A 31 -6.67 2.89 6.85
C MET A 31 -7.76 2.40 7.82
N ALA A 32 -8.20 3.25 8.75
CA ALA A 32 -9.17 2.87 9.78
C ALA A 32 -10.58 2.65 9.21
N SER A 33 -10.91 3.31 8.10
CA SER A 33 -12.21 3.19 7.43
C SER A 33 -12.33 1.95 6.54
N LEU A 34 -11.23 1.21 6.31
CA LEU A 34 -11.19 0.07 5.39
C LEU A 34 -11.46 -1.27 6.09
N PRO A 35 -12.02 -2.26 5.36
CA PRO A 35 -12.23 -3.60 5.90
C PRO A 35 -10.92 -4.23 6.36
N ARG A 36 -10.91 -4.72 7.60
CA ARG A 36 -9.76 -5.43 8.19
C ARG A 36 -9.73 -6.87 7.73
N VAL A 37 -8.53 -7.35 7.43
CA VAL A 37 -8.28 -8.75 7.09
C VAL A 37 -7.14 -9.32 7.94
N GLU A 38 -7.14 -10.63 8.10
CA GLU A 38 -6.05 -11.39 8.69
C GLU A 38 -5.53 -12.39 7.65
N VAL A 39 -4.22 -12.54 7.58
CA VAL A 39 -3.55 -13.55 6.76
C VAL A 39 -2.49 -14.27 7.58
N THR A 40 -2.32 -15.55 7.31
CA THR A 40 -1.25 -16.36 7.91
C THR A 40 -0.14 -16.53 6.89
N ALA A 41 1.06 -16.08 7.23
CA ALA A 41 2.21 -16.16 6.35
C ALA A 41 3.53 -16.22 7.13
N GLY A 42 4.53 -16.88 6.57
CA GLY A 42 5.90 -16.94 7.09
C GLY A 42 6.90 -16.39 6.08
N ALA A 43 7.96 -15.75 6.56
CA ALA A 43 9.05 -15.23 5.76
C ALA A 43 10.30 -16.08 5.97
N HIS A 44 11.12 -16.26 4.91
CA HIS A 44 12.44 -16.90 5.01
C HIS A 44 12.50 -18.29 5.68
N GLY A 45 11.42 -19.06 5.60
CA GLY A 45 11.35 -20.38 6.26
C GLY A 45 10.90 -20.31 7.73
N ASP A 46 10.52 -19.13 8.20
CA ASP A 46 9.90 -18.99 9.50
C ASP A 46 8.54 -19.71 9.55
N ALA A 47 8.14 -20.14 10.74
CA ALA A 47 6.80 -20.65 10.94
C ALA A 47 5.76 -19.59 10.57
N PRO A 48 4.66 -19.97 9.86
CA PRO A 48 3.61 -19.01 9.55
C PRO A 48 3.03 -18.39 10.82
N SER A 49 2.80 -17.07 10.77
CA SER A 49 2.23 -16.26 11.84
C SER A 49 1.10 -15.38 11.34
N ALA A 50 0.28 -14.85 12.25
CA ALA A 50 -0.90 -14.06 11.91
C ALA A 50 -0.53 -12.58 11.70
N TRP A 51 -0.91 -12.04 10.53
CA TRP A 51 -0.73 -10.65 10.14
C TRP A 51 -2.10 -10.01 9.91
N GLN A 52 -2.31 -8.80 10.41
CA GLN A 52 -3.58 -8.10 10.32
C GLN A 52 -3.38 -6.73 9.67
N GLY A 53 -4.31 -6.36 8.80
CA GLY A 53 -4.24 -5.11 8.05
C GLY A 53 -5.42 -4.92 7.12
N VAL A 54 -5.18 -4.32 5.95
CA VAL A 54 -6.17 -4.06 4.90
C VAL A 54 -5.64 -4.59 3.56
N ASN A 55 -6.52 -5.10 2.70
CA ASN A 55 -6.09 -5.50 1.36
C ASN A 55 -5.66 -4.28 0.55
N LEU A 56 -4.57 -4.38 -0.16
CA LEU A 56 -4.08 -3.31 -1.03
C LEU A 56 -5.12 -2.93 -2.09
N ILE A 57 -5.83 -3.90 -2.67
CA ILE A 57 -6.89 -3.63 -3.66
C ILE A 57 -8.04 -2.81 -3.07
N ASP A 58 -8.37 -2.99 -1.79
CA ASP A 58 -9.42 -2.20 -1.12
C ASP A 58 -8.95 -0.76 -0.86
N VAL A 59 -7.67 -0.57 -0.53
CA VAL A 59 -7.04 0.76 -0.47
C VAL A 59 -7.16 1.47 -1.82
N LEU A 60 -6.76 0.80 -2.90
CA LEU A 60 -6.79 1.37 -4.25
C LEU A 60 -8.21 1.69 -4.71
N ARG A 61 -9.18 0.80 -4.43
CA ARG A 61 -10.60 1.01 -4.73
C ARG A 61 -11.14 2.25 -4.00
N ALA A 62 -10.84 2.40 -2.73
CA ALA A 62 -11.25 3.56 -1.94
C ALA A 62 -10.66 4.88 -2.48
N GLN A 63 -9.50 4.83 -3.10
CA GLN A 63 -8.86 5.97 -3.76
C GLN A 63 -9.31 6.19 -5.21
N GLY A 64 -10.25 5.38 -5.71
CA GLY A 64 -10.84 5.51 -7.05
C GLY A 64 -9.94 4.99 -8.18
N ALA A 65 -9.03 4.04 -7.88
CA ALA A 65 -8.31 3.31 -8.92
C ALA A 65 -9.28 2.47 -9.77
N PRO A 66 -8.99 2.25 -11.06
CA PRO A 66 -9.83 1.40 -11.90
C PRO A 66 -9.70 -0.06 -11.46
N VAL A 67 -10.78 -0.61 -10.91
CA VAL A 67 -10.86 -2.00 -10.43
C VAL A 67 -12.14 -2.69 -10.95
N GLY A 68 -12.15 -4.02 -10.98
CA GLY A 68 -13.28 -4.82 -11.49
C GLY A 68 -13.58 -4.46 -12.94
N LYS A 69 -14.83 -4.17 -13.26
CA LYS A 69 -15.26 -3.86 -14.64
C LYS A 69 -14.57 -2.63 -15.26
N ALA A 70 -14.06 -1.72 -14.46
CA ALA A 70 -13.31 -0.55 -14.92
C ALA A 70 -11.87 -0.89 -15.31
N LEU A 71 -11.32 -2.01 -14.83
CA LEU A 71 -9.96 -2.46 -15.14
C LEU A 71 -9.91 -3.11 -16.52
N ARG A 72 -9.79 -2.29 -17.56
CA ARG A 72 -9.77 -2.73 -18.96
C ARG A 72 -8.97 -1.77 -19.85
N GLY A 73 -8.54 -2.24 -21.02
CA GLY A 73 -7.81 -1.42 -21.99
C GLY A 73 -6.51 -0.88 -21.38
N LYS A 74 -6.32 0.44 -21.41
CA LYS A 74 -5.11 1.09 -20.88
C LYS A 74 -4.89 0.84 -19.38
N ALA A 75 -5.95 0.74 -18.61
CA ALA A 75 -5.86 0.50 -17.16
C ALA A 75 -5.18 -0.84 -16.81
N LEU A 76 -5.20 -1.83 -17.70
CA LEU A 76 -4.48 -3.10 -17.49
C LEU A 76 -2.95 -2.94 -17.50
N ALA A 77 -2.43 -1.83 -17.99
CA ALA A 77 -1.01 -1.50 -17.93
C ALA A 77 -0.65 -0.65 -16.70
N GLU A 78 -1.63 -0.25 -15.88
CA GLU A 78 -1.38 0.49 -14.66
C GLU A 78 -0.83 -0.43 -13.56
N PHE A 79 0.00 0.14 -12.72
CA PHE A 79 0.58 -0.55 -11.58
C PHE A 79 0.64 0.37 -10.36
N VAL A 80 0.74 -0.23 -9.21
CA VAL A 80 0.99 0.48 -7.96
C VAL A 80 2.45 0.32 -7.56
N ARG A 81 3.10 1.42 -7.20
CA ARG A 81 4.44 1.45 -6.60
C ARG A 81 4.30 1.75 -5.13
N ILE A 82 4.93 0.93 -4.31
CA ILE A 82 4.98 1.11 -2.86
C ILE A 82 6.41 1.45 -2.47
N THR A 83 6.58 2.49 -1.68
CA THR A 83 7.90 3.00 -1.25
C THR A 83 8.01 2.93 0.26
N ALA A 84 9.15 2.45 0.73
CA ALA A 84 9.55 2.43 2.13
C ALA A 84 10.32 3.70 2.54
N ALA A 85 10.49 3.89 3.84
CA ALA A 85 11.20 5.03 4.39
C ALA A 85 12.69 5.09 3.96
N ASP A 86 13.32 3.95 3.69
CA ASP A 86 14.70 3.84 3.19
C ASP A 86 14.83 3.99 1.66
N GLY A 87 13.70 4.22 0.96
CA GLY A 87 13.64 4.33 -0.49
C GLY A 87 13.50 3.01 -1.24
N TYR A 88 13.44 1.85 -0.55
CA TYR A 88 13.16 0.58 -1.21
C TYR A 88 11.77 0.61 -1.85
N GLN A 89 11.66 0.05 -3.05
CA GLN A 89 10.42 0.09 -3.83
C GLN A 89 10.05 -1.29 -4.35
N VAL A 90 8.75 -1.55 -4.38
CA VAL A 90 8.15 -2.72 -5.02
C VAL A 90 6.95 -2.30 -5.86
N ILE A 91 6.61 -3.09 -6.88
CA ILE A 91 5.46 -2.83 -7.73
C ILE A 91 4.52 -4.04 -7.78
N PHE A 92 3.23 -3.73 -7.97
CA PHE A 92 2.18 -4.71 -8.25
C PHE A 92 1.31 -4.17 -9.38
N SER A 93 1.04 -4.97 -10.41
CA SER A 93 0.08 -4.57 -11.44
C SER A 93 -1.34 -4.57 -10.87
N LEU A 94 -2.22 -3.71 -11.41
CA LEU A 94 -3.63 -3.76 -11.02
C LEU A 94 -4.26 -5.11 -11.38
N GLY A 95 -3.86 -5.71 -12.51
CA GLY A 95 -4.37 -7.01 -12.95
C GLY A 95 -3.99 -8.16 -12.02
N GLU A 96 -2.81 -8.13 -11.35
CA GLU A 96 -2.48 -9.18 -10.39
C GLU A 96 -3.27 -9.04 -9.08
N LEU A 97 -3.64 -7.82 -8.70
CA LEU A 97 -4.36 -7.54 -7.45
C LEU A 97 -5.87 -7.75 -7.58
N ASP A 98 -6.44 -7.45 -8.75
CA ASP A 98 -7.89 -7.46 -8.94
C ASP A 98 -8.46 -8.88 -8.95
N PRO A 99 -9.52 -9.15 -8.16
CA PRO A 99 -10.16 -10.47 -8.08
C PRO A 99 -10.71 -11.02 -9.42
N ASP A 100 -11.08 -10.12 -10.35
CA ASP A 100 -11.58 -10.53 -11.68
C ASP A 100 -10.45 -11.05 -12.59
N PHE A 101 -9.18 -10.91 -12.17
CA PHE A 101 -7.98 -11.36 -12.90
C PHE A 101 -7.09 -12.25 -12.03
N GLY A 102 -6.02 -11.69 -11.47
CA GLY A 102 -5.07 -12.46 -10.66
C GLY A 102 -5.52 -12.78 -9.25
N GLY A 103 -6.25 -11.86 -8.63
CA GLY A 103 -6.76 -12.00 -7.27
C GLY A 103 -5.68 -12.22 -6.20
N ARG A 104 -4.44 -11.81 -6.47
CA ARG A 104 -3.33 -12.01 -5.52
C ARG A 104 -3.56 -11.21 -4.25
N LYS A 105 -3.46 -11.88 -3.11
CA LYS A 105 -3.53 -11.23 -1.81
C LYS A 105 -2.24 -10.46 -1.54
N VAL A 106 -2.38 -9.16 -1.39
CA VAL A 106 -1.34 -8.24 -0.93
C VAL A 106 -1.95 -7.42 0.18
N VAL A 107 -1.41 -7.53 1.39
CA VAL A 107 -2.01 -6.93 2.59
C VAL A 107 -1.05 -5.87 3.14
N LEU A 108 -1.56 -4.67 3.35
CA LEU A 108 -0.87 -3.61 4.08
C LEU A 108 -1.20 -3.80 5.56
N VAL A 109 -0.26 -4.40 6.30
CA VAL A 109 -0.45 -4.80 7.70
C VAL A 109 0.09 -3.74 8.66
N ASP A 110 -0.56 -3.61 9.80
CA ASP A 110 -0.14 -2.76 10.92
C ASP A 110 -0.01 -3.55 12.22
N ARG A 111 -0.35 -4.87 12.21
CA ARG A 111 -0.26 -5.76 13.35
C ARG A 111 0.34 -7.10 12.97
N HIS A 112 1.10 -7.66 13.91
CA HIS A 112 1.64 -9.01 13.87
C HIS A 112 1.30 -9.72 15.19
N GLU A 113 0.71 -10.92 15.11
CA GLU A 113 0.25 -11.68 16.30
C GLU A 113 -0.61 -10.81 17.25
N GLY A 114 -1.53 -10.01 16.68
CA GLY A 114 -2.43 -9.14 17.44
C GLY A 114 -1.80 -7.88 18.04
N LYS A 115 -0.49 -7.68 17.91
CA LYS A 115 0.23 -6.51 18.42
C LYS A 115 0.57 -5.53 17.29
N PRO A 116 0.58 -4.21 17.57
CA PRO A 116 1.12 -3.25 16.61
C PRO A 116 2.53 -3.63 16.17
N LEU A 117 2.88 -3.31 14.91
CA LEU A 117 4.24 -3.50 14.42
C LEU A 117 5.22 -2.64 15.22
N ASP A 118 6.43 -3.14 15.42
CA ASP A 118 7.51 -2.39 16.04
C ASP A 118 8.12 -1.34 15.07
N ALA A 119 9.03 -0.53 15.56
CA ALA A 119 9.67 0.52 14.75
C ALA A 119 10.50 -0.02 13.58
N LYS A 120 10.91 -1.29 13.62
CA LYS A 120 11.66 -1.94 12.55
C LYS A 120 10.77 -2.27 11.34
N ASP A 121 9.53 -2.67 11.60
CA ASP A 121 8.60 -3.13 10.58
C ASP A 121 7.50 -2.12 10.26
N GLY A 122 7.10 -1.32 11.23
CA GLY A 122 5.96 -0.41 11.19
C GLY A 122 6.25 1.02 10.73
N PRO A 123 5.21 1.88 10.70
CA PRO A 123 3.85 1.58 11.14
C PRO A 123 3.08 0.62 10.21
N TYR A 124 3.48 0.53 8.94
CA TYR A 124 2.87 -0.35 7.96
C TYR A 124 3.92 -1.19 7.23
N ARG A 125 3.55 -2.43 6.94
CA ARG A 125 4.34 -3.38 6.17
C ARG A 125 3.47 -4.06 5.12
N VAL A 126 4.04 -4.42 3.98
CA VAL A 126 3.38 -5.29 3.00
C VAL A 126 3.66 -6.75 3.33
N VAL A 127 2.61 -7.58 3.28
CA VAL A 127 2.70 -9.04 3.34
C VAL A 127 2.03 -9.63 2.11
N VAL A 128 2.72 -10.53 1.44
CA VAL A 128 2.23 -11.25 0.24
C VAL A 128 2.32 -12.74 0.52
N PRO A 129 1.26 -13.38 1.05
CA PRO A 129 1.32 -14.76 1.53
C PRO A 129 1.80 -15.77 0.50
N ASP A 130 1.48 -15.55 -0.78
CA ASP A 130 1.78 -16.49 -1.86
C ASP A 130 3.16 -16.27 -2.50
N ASP A 131 3.93 -15.28 -2.06
CA ASP A 131 5.28 -15.08 -2.56
C ASP A 131 6.23 -16.13 -1.96
N SER A 132 6.91 -16.87 -2.82
CA SER A 132 7.92 -17.86 -2.41
C SER A 132 9.13 -17.22 -1.69
N ARG A 133 9.33 -15.91 -1.88
CA ARG A 133 10.37 -15.13 -1.23
C ARG A 133 9.81 -13.80 -0.75
N PRO A 134 10.14 -13.35 0.46
CA PRO A 134 9.56 -12.14 1.04
C PRO A 134 10.21 -10.84 0.54
N ALA A 135 10.83 -10.84 -0.64
CA ALA A 135 11.47 -9.64 -1.19
C ALA A 135 10.51 -8.48 -1.42
N ARG A 136 9.20 -8.77 -1.64
CA ARG A 136 8.17 -7.74 -1.77
C ARG A 136 7.44 -7.44 -0.45
N TRP A 137 7.83 -8.06 0.65
CA TRP A 137 7.29 -7.77 1.99
C TRP A 137 7.98 -6.52 2.54
N ILE A 138 7.74 -5.41 1.87
CA ILE A 138 8.35 -4.10 2.18
C ILE A 138 7.91 -3.59 3.55
N ARG A 139 8.85 -3.10 4.34
CA ARG A 139 8.67 -2.57 5.69
C ARG A 139 8.65 -1.05 5.70
N ASN A 140 8.16 -0.45 6.79
CA ASN A 140 8.13 1.01 6.96
C ASN A 140 7.57 1.73 5.71
N VAL A 141 6.40 1.30 5.25
CA VAL A 141 5.75 1.88 4.08
C VAL A 141 5.39 3.34 4.35
N THR A 142 5.82 4.24 3.45
CA THR A 142 5.56 5.68 3.54
C THR A 142 4.71 6.21 2.39
N ALA A 143 4.72 5.53 1.23
CA ALA A 143 3.97 5.99 0.07
C ALA A 143 3.44 4.83 -0.78
N ILE A 144 2.27 5.05 -1.36
CA ILE A 144 1.61 4.22 -2.35
C ILE A 144 1.26 5.11 -3.54
N GLU A 145 1.72 4.77 -4.72
CA GLU A 145 1.53 5.56 -5.93
C GLU A 145 0.89 4.70 -7.03
N LEU A 146 -0.25 5.14 -7.56
CA LEU A 146 -0.80 4.59 -8.78
C LEU A 146 -0.07 5.21 -9.97
N VAL A 147 0.49 4.38 -10.84
CA VAL A 147 1.29 4.80 -11.99
C VAL A 147 0.63 4.30 -13.27
N GLU A 148 0.36 5.23 -14.18
CA GLU A 148 -0.01 4.88 -15.55
C GLU A 148 1.25 4.52 -16.34
N ALA A 149 1.24 3.37 -17.00
CA ALA A 149 2.32 3.06 -17.93
C ALA A 149 2.28 4.07 -19.09
N SER A 150 3.37 4.79 -19.28
CA SER A 150 3.52 5.65 -20.47
C SER A 150 3.46 4.77 -21.72
N THR A 151 2.43 4.95 -22.54
CA THR A 151 2.48 4.45 -23.92
C THR A 151 3.53 5.30 -24.64
N ALA A 152 4.73 4.74 -24.83
CA ALA A 152 5.62 5.29 -25.83
C ALA A 152 4.83 5.33 -27.14
N GLU A 153 4.57 6.54 -27.63
CA GLU A 153 3.97 6.75 -28.95
C GLU A 153 4.91 6.05 -29.93
N HIS A 154 4.46 4.94 -30.50
CA HIS A 154 5.17 4.29 -31.58
C HIS A 154 5.17 5.30 -32.73
N ALA A 155 6.28 5.99 -32.87
CA ALA A 155 6.52 6.77 -34.08
C ALA A 155 6.38 5.77 -35.25
N LYS A 156 5.29 5.94 -36.01
CA LYS A 156 5.02 5.15 -37.19
C LYS A 156 6.15 5.44 -38.18
N PRO A 157 6.83 4.42 -38.73
CA PRO A 157 7.88 4.64 -39.72
C PRO A 157 7.35 5.37 -40.96
#